data_f8161d53546d843bb85eba01d63b017a
#
_entry.id   f8161d53546d843bb85eba01d63b017a
#
_cell.length_a   1.000
_cell.length_b   1.000
_cell.length_c   1.000
_cell.angle_alpha   90.00
_cell.angle_beta   90.00
_cell.angle_gamma   90.00
#
_symmetry.space_group_name_H-M   'P 1'
#
loop_
_entity.id
_entity.type
_entity.pdbx_description
1 polymer ?
#
loop_
_entity_poly.entity_id
_entity_poly.type
_entity_poly.pdbx_seq_one_letter_code
_entity_poly.pdbx_strand_id
1 'polypeptide(L)'
;MPNHHKRVVFCDFDGTITAEETFVGMLKTFAPELSEQLMPEMYARRLTLREGVRQLLESIPSACYPQILEYAKPKAIRPGLVELLDFLDTEGVPFVVVSGGVRGMVEMVLSQASTRSEASVSPKKSLLERVAAIYAVDLDTTGEFLRVNSGFEEGTELVAKVQVMARHPAEEQIAIGDSVTDLKMALHAPIVFARDRLIQYMEEHNKSYMRWNDFFDIREQLQRRWRDTA
;
A
#
# COMPACT_ATOMS: atom_id res chain seq x y z
N MET A 1 1.34 19.21 -18.56
CA MET A 1 2.16 18.02 -18.89
C MET A 1 2.36 17.26 -17.60
N PRO A 2 2.26 15.92 -17.54
CA PRO A 2 2.60 15.22 -16.32
C PRO A 2 4.07 15.49 -15.98
N ASN A 3 4.34 15.82 -14.70
CA ASN A 3 5.71 15.98 -14.23
C ASN A 3 6.46 14.66 -14.45
N HIS A 4 7.45 14.68 -15.31
CA HIS A 4 8.32 13.52 -15.52
C HIS A 4 9.36 13.50 -14.39
N HIS A 5 9.21 12.56 -13.47
CA HIS A 5 10.15 12.39 -12.36
C HIS A 5 11.34 11.53 -12.80
N LYS A 6 12.52 11.80 -12.23
CA LYS A 6 13.67 10.89 -12.41
C LYS A 6 13.38 9.55 -11.72
N ARG A 7 12.76 9.59 -10.53
CA ARG A 7 12.45 8.43 -9.70
C ARG A 7 11.08 8.56 -9.05
N VAL A 8 10.37 7.44 -8.85
CA VAL A 8 9.14 7.35 -8.05
C VAL A 8 9.13 6.06 -7.25
N VAL A 9 8.75 6.14 -5.98
CA VAL A 9 8.55 4.98 -5.11
C VAL A 9 7.06 4.66 -5.03
N PHE A 10 6.69 3.41 -5.32
CA PHE A 10 5.36 2.84 -5.11
C PHE A 10 5.42 1.84 -3.98
N CYS A 11 4.64 2.05 -2.96
CA CYS A 11 4.64 1.23 -1.76
C CYS A 11 3.26 0.66 -1.50
N ASP A 12 3.17 -0.64 -1.29
CA ASP A 12 1.98 -1.26 -0.72
C ASP A 12 1.76 -0.79 0.72
N PHE A 13 0.54 -0.97 1.22
CA PHE A 13 0.18 -0.49 2.55
C PHE A 13 0.06 -1.64 3.57
N ASP A 14 -0.82 -2.62 3.29
CA ASP A 14 -1.22 -3.63 4.28
C ASP A 14 -0.20 -4.76 4.35
N GLY A 15 0.46 -4.95 5.51
CA GLY A 15 1.62 -5.86 5.65
C GLY A 15 2.96 -5.25 5.25
N THR A 16 2.94 -4.13 4.54
CA THR A 16 4.12 -3.38 4.08
C THR A 16 4.35 -2.14 4.93
N ILE A 17 3.54 -1.08 4.81
CA ILE A 17 3.59 0.10 5.70
C ILE A 17 3.13 -0.28 7.10
N THR A 18 1.99 -0.97 7.22
CA THR A 18 1.58 -1.55 8.49
C THR A 18 2.37 -2.82 8.78
N ALA A 19 2.63 -3.07 10.07
CA ALA A 19 3.34 -4.27 10.50
C ALA A 19 2.48 -5.54 10.42
N GLU A 20 1.16 -5.39 10.30
CA GLU A 20 0.15 -6.45 10.28
C GLU A 20 -0.77 -6.34 9.07
N GLU A 21 -1.39 -7.46 8.66
CA GLU A 21 -2.45 -7.48 7.66
C GLU A 21 -3.75 -6.87 8.25
N THR A 22 -3.87 -5.55 8.18
CA THR A 22 -4.97 -4.79 8.79
C THR A 22 -6.28 -5.00 8.05
N PHE A 23 -6.23 -5.03 6.71
CA PHE A 23 -7.42 -5.14 5.87
C PHE A 23 -8.14 -6.48 6.01
N VAL A 24 -7.41 -7.59 5.96
CA VAL A 24 -7.96 -8.94 6.17
C VAL A 24 -8.58 -9.06 7.57
N GLY A 25 -7.93 -8.53 8.59
CA GLY A 25 -8.45 -8.50 9.96
C GLY A 25 -9.75 -7.69 10.07
N MET A 26 -9.85 -6.55 9.38
CA MET A 26 -11.05 -5.73 9.31
C MET A 26 -12.21 -6.51 8.65
N LEU A 27 -11.98 -7.15 7.49
CA LEU A 27 -13.01 -7.94 6.82
C LEU A 27 -13.55 -9.07 7.71
N LYS A 28 -12.67 -9.78 8.42
CA LYS A 28 -13.07 -10.83 9.38
C LYS A 28 -13.87 -10.27 10.58
N THR A 29 -13.62 -9.04 10.97
CA THR A 29 -14.31 -8.40 12.08
C THR A 29 -15.70 -7.91 11.71
N PHE A 30 -15.85 -7.31 10.52
CA PHE A 30 -17.11 -6.65 10.12
C PHE A 30 -17.97 -7.48 9.16
N ALA A 31 -17.43 -8.54 8.56
CA ALA A 31 -18.15 -9.52 7.73
C ALA A 31 -17.68 -10.96 8.05
N PRO A 32 -17.77 -11.44 9.31
CA PRO A 32 -17.17 -12.70 9.75
C PRO A 32 -17.66 -13.90 8.97
N GLU A 33 -18.97 -14.10 8.88
CA GLU A 33 -19.59 -15.27 8.23
C GLU A 33 -19.23 -15.33 6.73
N LEU A 34 -19.32 -14.21 6.03
CA LEU A 34 -18.99 -14.14 4.62
C LEU A 34 -17.48 -14.26 4.38
N SER A 35 -16.65 -13.78 5.32
CA SER A 35 -15.20 -13.96 5.28
C SER A 35 -14.81 -15.43 5.38
N GLU A 36 -15.44 -16.21 6.25
CA GLU A 36 -15.21 -17.65 6.37
C GLU A 36 -15.55 -18.40 5.07
N GLN A 37 -16.55 -17.93 4.33
CA GLN A 37 -16.96 -18.54 3.06
C GLN A 37 -16.09 -18.12 1.88
N LEU A 38 -15.81 -16.82 1.72
CA LEU A 38 -15.18 -16.31 0.49
C LEU A 38 -13.65 -16.29 0.53
N MET A 39 -13.02 -16.15 1.70
CA MET A 39 -11.55 -16.10 1.76
C MET A 39 -10.91 -17.41 1.29
N PRO A 40 -11.37 -18.62 1.64
CA PRO A 40 -10.83 -19.85 1.09
C PRO A 40 -10.96 -19.94 -0.45
N GLU A 41 -12.05 -19.43 -1.01
CA GLU A 41 -12.28 -19.43 -2.46
C GLU A 41 -11.30 -18.48 -3.18
N MET A 42 -11.04 -17.30 -2.59
CA MET A 42 -10.04 -16.36 -3.09
C MET A 42 -8.62 -16.94 -3.00
N TYR A 43 -8.24 -17.54 -1.88
CA TYR A 43 -6.93 -18.20 -1.73
C TYR A 43 -6.74 -19.37 -2.68
N ALA A 44 -7.80 -20.12 -2.96
CA ALA A 44 -7.80 -21.21 -3.94
C ALA A 44 -7.91 -20.72 -5.39
N ARG A 45 -7.98 -19.39 -5.62
CA ARG A 45 -8.14 -18.75 -6.94
C ARG A 45 -9.41 -19.19 -7.70
N ARG A 46 -10.44 -19.67 -6.99
CA ARG A 46 -11.77 -19.97 -7.56
C ARG A 46 -12.66 -18.73 -7.62
N LEU A 47 -12.36 -17.75 -6.77
CA LEU A 47 -12.96 -16.41 -6.78
C LEU A 47 -11.85 -15.38 -6.93
N THR A 48 -12.05 -14.35 -7.75
CA THR A 48 -11.04 -13.28 -7.88
C THR A 48 -11.01 -12.41 -6.62
N LEU A 49 -9.86 -11.80 -6.33
CA LEU A 49 -9.76 -10.83 -5.23
C LEU A 49 -10.75 -9.69 -5.42
N ARG A 50 -10.91 -9.19 -6.67
CA ARG A 50 -11.87 -8.13 -6.99
C ARG A 50 -13.29 -8.48 -6.60
N GLU A 51 -13.75 -9.66 -7.01
CA GLU A 51 -15.12 -10.10 -6.73
C GLU A 51 -15.34 -10.41 -5.27
N GLY A 52 -14.42 -11.15 -4.63
CA GLY A 52 -14.56 -11.54 -3.23
C GLY A 52 -14.46 -10.36 -2.28
N VAL A 53 -13.51 -9.47 -2.47
CA VAL A 53 -13.35 -8.26 -1.63
C VAL A 53 -14.54 -7.32 -1.81
N ARG A 54 -15.03 -7.14 -3.04
CA ARG A 54 -16.24 -6.35 -3.28
C ARG A 54 -17.45 -6.91 -2.53
N GLN A 55 -17.71 -8.22 -2.64
CA GLN A 55 -18.82 -8.86 -1.93
C GLN A 55 -18.70 -8.68 -0.41
N LEU A 56 -17.50 -8.87 0.13
CA LEU A 56 -17.23 -8.67 1.56
C LEU A 56 -17.52 -7.24 2.00
N LEU A 57 -16.96 -6.25 1.31
CA LEU A 57 -17.17 -4.83 1.66
C LEU A 57 -18.64 -4.42 1.51
N GLU A 58 -19.29 -4.82 0.42
CA GLU A 58 -20.67 -4.46 0.13
C GLU A 58 -21.70 -5.22 0.98
N SER A 59 -21.28 -6.21 1.80
CA SER A 59 -22.11 -6.85 2.83
C SER A 59 -22.11 -6.08 4.16
N ILE A 60 -21.20 -5.12 4.35
CA ILE A 60 -21.08 -4.37 5.60
C ILE A 60 -22.04 -3.18 5.59
N PRO A 61 -22.86 -2.99 6.64
CA PRO A 61 -23.70 -1.80 6.77
C PRO A 61 -22.87 -0.51 6.78
N SER A 62 -23.31 0.53 6.07
CA SER A 62 -22.62 1.83 6.01
C SER A 62 -22.44 2.46 7.39
N ALA A 63 -23.36 2.20 8.34
CA ALA A 63 -23.26 2.65 9.72
C ALA A 63 -22.01 2.12 10.45
N CYS A 64 -21.38 1.03 9.96
CA CYS A 64 -20.15 0.48 10.54
C CYS A 64 -18.88 1.22 10.08
N TYR A 65 -18.96 2.12 9.10
CA TYR A 65 -17.77 2.78 8.55
C TYR A 65 -16.93 3.54 9.60
N PRO A 66 -17.53 4.29 10.55
CA PRO A 66 -16.73 4.91 11.62
C PRO A 66 -15.96 3.88 12.47
N GLN A 67 -16.56 2.72 12.76
CA GLN A 67 -15.91 1.66 13.53
C GLN A 67 -14.78 1.00 12.73
N ILE A 68 -14.89 0.91 11.40
CA ILE A 68 -13.81 0.46 10.51
C ILE A 68 -12.60 1.40 10.62
N LEU A 69 -12.82 2.72 10.64
CA LEU A 69 -11.74 3.69 10.82
C LEU A 69 -11.09 3.58 12.21
N GLU A 70 -11.89 3.43 13.26
CA GLU A 70 -11.36 3.22 14.63
C GLU A 70 -10.57 1.90 14.73
N TYR A 71 -10.98 0.84 14.02
CA TYR A 71 -10.24 -0.41 13.95
C TYR A 71 -8.83 -0.23 13.34
N ALA A 72 -8.70 0.64 12.35
CA ALA A 72 -7.41 0.92 11.70
C ALA A 72 -6.48 1.79 12.56
N LYS A 73 -7.04 2.66 13.40
CA LYS A 73 -6.32 3.68 14.15
C LYS A 73 -5.12 3.19 14.99
N PRO A 74 -5.21 2.09 15.76
CA PRO A 74 -4.09 1.61 16.58
C PRO A 74 -3.01 0.84 15.81
N LYS A 75 -3.11 0.73 14.48
CA LYS A 75 -2.21 -0.11 13.71
C LYS A 75 -0.81 0.49 13.63
N ALA A 76 0.17 -0.34 14.00
CA ALA A 76 1.56 0.09 14.03
C ALA A 76 2.14 0.25 12.62
N ILE A 77 2.82 1.36 12.40
CA ILE A 77 3.64 1.58 11.21
C ILE A 77 5.00 0.92 11.41
N ARG A 78 5.48 0.26 10.36
CA ARG A 78 6.78 -0.38 10.35
C ARG A 78 7.90 0.65 10.55
N PRO A 79 8.93 0.31 11.36
CA PRO A 79 10.03 1.22 11.66
C PRO A 79 10.75 1.76 10.42
N GLY A 80 11.28 2.98 10.51
CA GLY A 80 12.11 3.61 9.49
C GLY A 80 11.35 4.31 8.36
N LEU A 81 9.99 4.30 8.35
CA LEU A 81 9.23 4.97 7.29
C LEU A 81 9.46 6.48 7.29
N VAL A 82 9.52 7.11 8.46
CA VAL A 82 9.80 8.55 8.59
C VAL A 82 11.16 8.87 7.98
N GLU A 83 12.17 8.10 8.33
CA GLU A 83 13.55 8.29 7.88
C GLU A 83 13.73 7.98 6.39
N LEU A 84 12.95 7.04 5.84
CA LEU A 84 12.90 6.83 4.40
C LEU A 84 12.29 8.05 3.71
N LEU A 85 11.15 8.56 4.20
CA LEU A 85 10.51 9.74 3.61
C LEU A 85 11.41 10.98 3.71
N ASP A 86 12.14 11.19 4.84
CA ASP A 86 13.12 12.27 4.96
C ASP A 86 14.20 12.20 3.88
N PHE A 87 14.69 11.00 3.61
CA PHE A 87 15.66 10.76 2.55
C PHE A 87 15.06 11.03 1.17
N LEU A 88 13.86 10.50 0.89
CA LEU A 88 13.20 10.70 -0.41
C LEU A 88 12.87 12.17 -0.67
N ASP A 89 12.42 12.92 0.35
CA ASP A 89 12.19 14.36 0.26
C ASP A 89 13.48 15.12 -0.12
N THR A 90 14.62 14.74 0.47
CA THR A 90 15.93 15.34 0.14
C THR A 90 16.34 15.06 -1.30
N GLU A 91 16.02 13.89 -1.82
CA GLU A 91 16.32 13.48 -3.21
C GLU A 91 15.25 13.96 -4.21
N GLY A 92 14.16 14.59 -3.75
CA GLY A 92 13.03 15.03 -4.59
C GLY A 92 12.26 13.85 -5.21
N VAL A 93 12.21 12.71 -4.53
CA VAL A 93 11.58 11.48 -5.02
C VAL A 93 10.19 11.31 -4.39
N PRO A 94 9.10 11.36 -5.18
CA PRO A 94 7.76 11.16 -4.65
C PRO A 94 7.54 9.72 -4.16
N PHE A 95 6.82 9.60 -3.03
CA PHE A 95 6.39 8.36 -2.43
C PHE A 95 4.88 8.20 -2.62
N VAL A 96 4.47 7.16 -3.34
CA VAL A 96 3.08 6.86 -3.70
C VAL A 96 2.64 5.60 -2.99
N VAL A 97 1.54 5.69 -2.24
CA VAL A 97 0.92 4.52 -1.58
C VAL A 97 -0.10 3.90 -2.52
N VAL A 98 -0.02 2.57 -2.71
CA VAL A 98 -0.92 1.81 -3.60
C VAL A 98 -1.45 0.60 -2.86
N SER A 99 -2.71 0.63 -2.44
CA SER A 99 -3.32 -0.39 -1.59
C SER A 99 -4.57 -1.01 -2.23
N GLY A 100 -4.73 -2.31 -2.06
CA GLY A 100 -6.01 -3.00 -2.33
C GLY A 100 -7.05 -2.82 -1.23
N GLY A 101 -6.69 -2.18 -0.11
CA GLY A 101 -7.57 -1.90 1.02
C GLY A 101 -8.30 -0.56 0.91
N VAL A 102 -9.04 -0.22 1.97
CA VAL A 102 -9.91 0.96 2.06
C VAL A 102 -9.10 2.24 2.28
N ARG A 103 -9.30 3.27 1.43
CA ARG A 103 -8.62 4.57 1.50
C ARG A 103 -8.72 5.20 2.90
N GLY A 104 -9.90 5.25 3.49
CA GLY A 104 -10.09 5.86 4.81
C GLY A 104 -9.25 5.18 5.91
N MET A 105 -9.01 3.86 5.82
CA MET A 105 -8.10 3.15 6.74
C MET A 105 -6.65 3.58 6.53
N VAL A 106 -6.21 3.67 5.28
CA VAL A 106 -4.86 4.14 4.94
C VAL A 106 -4.63 5.55 5.49
N GLU A 107 -5.54 6.48 5.22
CA GLU A 107 -5.49 7.86 5.67
C GLU A 107 -5.52 7.97 7.21
N MET A 108 -6.36 7.17 7.87
CA MET A 108 -6.45 7.12 9.32
C MET A 108 -5.11 6.74 9.95
N VAL A 109 -4.47 5.66 9.48
CA VAL A 109 -3.17 5.20 10.00
C VAL A 109 -2.08 6.24 9.75
N LEU A 110 -1.99 6.78 8.54
CA LEU A 110 -0.96 7.76 8.18
C LEU A 110 -1.15 9.10 8.91
N SER A 111 -2.37 9.49 9.25
CA SER A 111 -2.65 10.72 10.01
C SER A 111 -2.23 10.63 11.47
N GLN A 112 -2.27 9.45 12.09
CA GLN A 112 -1.89 9.22 13.50
C GLN A 112 -0.37 9.29 13.72
N ALA A 113 0.40 8.96 12.71
CA ALA A 113 1.85 8.95 12.81
C ALA A 113 2.43 10.36 12.61
N SER A 114 2.91 10.94 13.71
CA SER A 114 3.65 12.20 13.69
C SER A 114 5.13 11.95 13.44
N THR A 115 5.73 12.74 12.58
CA THR A 115 7.20 12.79 12.43
C THR A 115 7.83 13.30 13.72
N ARG A 116 8.53 12.45 14.46
CA ARG A 116 9.42 12.86 15.55
C ARG A 116 10.79 13.19 14.94
N SER A 117 10.97 14.39 14.43
CA SER A 117 12.31 14.95 14.30
C SER A 117 12.55 15.87 15.50
N GLU A 118 13.42 15.49 16.40
CA GLU A 118 13.84 16.31 17.55
C GLU A 118 14.62 17.57 17.12
N ALA A 119 15.00 17.67 15.85
CA ALA A 119 15.84 18.73 15.30
C ALA A 119 15.11 19.76 14.40
N SER A 120 13.81 19.62 14.15
CA SER A 120 13.09 20.49 13.20
C SER A 120 12.25 21.54 13.91
N VAL A 121 12.52 22.82 13.60
CA VAL A 121 11.72 23.99 14.01
C VAL A 121 10.42 24.11 13.21
N SER A 122 10.21 23.27 12.18
CA SER A 122 9.02 23.29 11.32
C SER A 122 7.84 22.53 11.95
N PRO A 123 6.58 22.92 11.66
CA PRO A 123 5.41 22.23 12.15
C PRO A 123 5.48 20.74 11.74
N LYS A 124 5.17 19.86 12.69
CA LYS A 124 5.18 18.40 12.47
C LYS A 124 4.13 18.03 11.44
N LYS A 125 4.57 17.67 10.24
CA LYS A 125 3.67 17.08 9.23
C LYS A 125 3.32 15.63 9.61
N SER A 126 2.07 15.26 9.42
CA SER A 126 1.68 13.85 9.47
C SER A 126 2.29 13.08 8.29
N LEU A 127 2.38 11.75 8.39
CA LEU A 127 2.83 10.95 7.24
C LEU A 127 1.87 11.10 6.06
N LEU A 128 0.59 11.33 6.32
CA LEU A 128 -0.42 11.60 5.29
C LEU A 128 -0.06 12.82 4.42
N GLU A 129 0.49 13.88 5.02
CA GLU A 129 0.89 15.10 4.30
C GLU A 129 2.22 14.95 3.53
N ARG A 130 2.93 13.84 3.72
CA ARG A 130 4.23 13.56 3.10
C ARG A 130 4.16 12.60 1.92
N VAL A 131 3.08 11.81 1.83
CA VAL A 131 2.87 10.96 0.66
C VAL A 131 2.39 11.78 -0.52
N ALA A 132 2.97 11.54 -1.69
CA ALA A 132 2.64 12.29 -2.92
C ALA A 132 1.23 11.96 -3.43
N ALA A 133 0.79 10.72 -3.25
CA ALA A 133 -0.56 10.26 -3.60
C ALA A 133 -0.90 8.95 -2.86
N ILE A 134 -2.20 8.70 -2.69
CA ILE A 134 -2.75 7.44 -2.19
C ILE A 134 -3.74 6.91 -3.23
N TYR A 135 -3.51 5.69 -3.67
CA TYR A 135 -4.42 4.93 -4.52
C TYR A 135 -4.92 3.72 -3.75
N ALA A 136 -6.20 3.73 -3.43
CA ALA A 136 -6.85 2.72 -2.61
C ALA A 136 -8.35 2.66 -2.96
N VAL A 137 -9.07 1.71 -2.38
CA VAL A 137 -10.51 1.55 -2.60
C VAL A 137 -11.26 2.65 -1.86
N ASP A 138 -12.04 3.44 -2.58
CA ASP A 138 -13.00 4.38 -2.02
C ASP A 138 -14.31 3.66 -1.69
N LEU A 139 -14.97 4.06 -0.62
CA LEU A 139 -16.28 3.54 -0.21
C LEU A 139 -17.32 4.66 -0.20
N ASP A 140 -18.41 4.45 -0.92
CA ASP A 140 -19.62 5.24 -0.75
C ASP A 140 -20.42 4.68 0.46
N THR A 141 -20.69 5.55 1.41
CA THR A 141 -21.37 5.25 2.67
C THR A 141 -22.79 5.85 2.74
N THR A 142 -23.31 6.35 1.62
CA THR A 142 -24.63 7.04 1.59
C THR A 142 -25.81 6.07 1.59
N GLY A 143 -25.60 4.81 1.15
CA GLY A 143 -26.61 3.75 1.14
C GLY A 143 -26.68 2.97 2.46
N GLU A 144 -27.57 1.96 2.52
CA GLU A 144 -27.70 1.05 3.67
C GLU A 144 -26.42 0.23 3.89
N PHE A 145 -25.81 -0.24 2.80
CA PHE A 145 -24.55 -0.98 2.79
C PHE A 145 -23.46 -0.19 2.07
N LEU A 146 -22.22 -0.45 2.44
CA LEU A 146 -21.06 0.12 1.76
C LEU A 146 -21.08 -0.21 0.26
N ARG A 147 -20.62 0.72 -0.56
CA ARG A 147 -20.45 0.52 -1.99
C ARG A 147 -19.01 0.79 -2.39
N VAL A 148 -18.41 -0.20 -3.08
CA VAL A 148 -17.03 -0.09 -3.56
C VAL A 148 -17.00 0.81 -4.78
N ASN A 149 -16.16 1.84 -4.70
CA ASN A 149 -15.82 2.73 -5.80
C ASN A 149 -14.30 2.71 -5.99
N SER A 150 -13.82 2.21 -7.12
CA SER A 150 -12.40 2.21 -7.44
C SER A 150 -12.20 2.71 -8.87
N GLY A 151 -11.39 3.75 -9.02
CA GLY A 151 -11.03 4.30 -10.31
C GLY A 151 -9.95 3.52 -11.07
N PHE A 152 -9.46 2.42 -10.49
CA PHE A 152 -8.32 1.63 -11.00
C PHE A 152 -8.61 0.14 -11.06
N GLU A 153 -9.87 -0.25 -11.19
CA GLU A 153 -10.24 -1.67 -11.34
C GLU A 153 -9.76 -2.23 -12.68
N GLU A 154 -9.08 -3.35 -12.64
CA GLU A 154 -8.71 -4.11 -13.83
C GLU A 154 -8.53 -5.59 -13.53
N GLY A 155 -8.99 -6.44 -14.45
CA GLY A 155 -8.81 -7.88 -14.35
C GLY A 155 -9.33 -8.43 -13.02
N THR A 156 -8.44 -8.92 -12.17
CA THR A 156 -8.74 -9.54 -10.87
C THR A 156 -8.53 -8.61 -9.67
N GLU A 157 -8.19 -7.34 -9.90
CA GLU A 157 -7.78 -6.37 -8.87
C GLU A 157 -8.77 -5.23 -8.74
N LEU A 158 -9.10 -4.81 -7.52
CA LEU A 158 -9.84 -3.58 -7.24
C LEU A 158 -8.97 -2.33 -7.47
N VAL A 159 -7.67 -2.44 -7.23
CA VAL A 159 -6.69 -1.41 -7.54
C VAL A 159 -5.56 -2.05 -8.33
N ALA A 160 -5.58 -1.88 -9.65
CA ALA A 160 -4.54 -2.37 -10.55
C ALA A 160 -3.28 -1.51 -10.40
N LYS A 161 -2.32 -1.99 -9.61
CA LYS A 161 -1.11 -1.25 -9.22
C LYS A 161 -0.27 -0.81 -10.42
N VAL A 162 -0.24 -1.60 -11.50
CA VAL A 162 0.47 -1.23 -12.75
C VAL A 162 -0.18 -0.03 -13.45
N GLN A 163 -1.51 0.08 -13.43
CA GLN A 163 -2.18 1.26 -13.98
C GLN A 163 -1.86 2.52 -13.15
N VAL A 164 -1.75 2.38 -11.83
CA VAL A 164 -1.30 3.47 -10.96
C VAL A 164 0.12 3.90 -11.34
N MET A 165 1.04 2.94 -11.53
CA MET A 165 2.42 3.23 -11.95
C MET A 165 2.47 4.00 -13.28
N ALA A 166 1.60 3.66 -14.23
CA ALA A 166 1.50 4.36 -15.51
C ALA A 166 1.05 5.83 -15.39
N ARG A 167 0.38 6.21 -14.29
CA ARG A 167 0.02 7.61 -13.99
C ARG A 167 1.20 8.46 -13.50
N HIS A 168 2.26 7.81 -13.04
CA HIS A 168 3.46 8.45 -12.51
C HIS A 168 4.69 8.02 -13.32
N PRO A 169 4.84 8.47 -14.58
CA PRO A 169 5.97 8.10 -15.41
C PRO A 169 7.28 8.60 -14.78
N ALA A 170 8.27 7.72 -14.74
CA ALA A 170 9.60 8.01 -14.22
C ALA A 170 10.65 7.18 -14.95
N GLU A 171 11.91 7.63 -14.96
CA GLU A 171 13.02 6.86 -15.51
C GLU A 171 13.28 5.61 -14.67
N GLU A 172 13.14 5.71 -13.35
CA GLU A 172 13.31 4.61 -12.40
C GLU A 172 12.10 4.52 -11.47
N GLN A 173 11.33 3.45 -11.61
CA GLN A 173 10.19 3.13 -10.74
C GLN A 173 10.62 2.07 -9.73
N ILE A 174 10.31 2.29 -8.45
CA ILE A 174 10.69 1.44 -7.33
C ILE A 174 9.41 0.87 -6.71
N ALA A 175 9.32 -0.45 -6.62
CA ALA A 175 8.20 -1.15 -5.99
C ALA A 175 8.60 -1.70 -4.63
N ILE A 176 7.77 -1.49 -3.61
CA ILE A 176 7.92 -2.02 -2.25
C ILE A 176 6.65 -2.79 -1.91
N GLY A 177 6.78 -4.07 -1.54
CA GLY A 177 5.64 -4.92 -1.22
C GLY A 177 6.01 -6.20 -0.48
N ASP A 178 4.98 -7.00 -0.14
CA ASP A 178 5.11 -8.20 0.67
C ASP A 178 4.32 -9.42 0.16
N SER A 179 3.33 -9.23 -0.70
CA SER A 179 2.35 -10.28 -0.99
C SER A 179 2.04 -10.47 -2.49
N VAL A 180 1.12 -11.38 -2.78
CA VAL A 180 0.67 -11.68 -4.15
C VAL A 180 0.00 -10.47 -4.83
N THR A 181 -0.59 -9.57 -4.06
CA THR A 181 -1.24 -8.36 -4.60
C THR A 181 -0.23 -7.38 -5.19
N ASP A 182 1.07 -7.53 -4.85
CA ASP A 182 2.17 -6.70 -5.34
C ASP A 182 2.87 -7.30 -6.56
N LEU A 183 2.57 -8.56 -6.89
CA LEU A 183 3.30 -9.30 -7.90
C LEU A 183 3.41 -8.55 -9.24
N LYS A 184 2.29 -8.05 -9.77
CA LYS A 184 2.30 -7.35 -11.05
C LYS A 184 3.11 -6.05 -10.98
N MET A 185 2.96 -5.29 -9.88
CA MET A 185 3.73 -4.08 -9.62
C MET A 185 5.24 -4.40 -9.57
N ALA A 186 5.61 -5.43 -8.82
CA ALA A 186 6.99 -5.87 -8.67
C ALA A 186 7.61 -6.38 -9.99
N LEU A 187 6.85 -7.13 -10.79
CA LEU A 187 7.33 -7.58 -12.11
C LEU A 187 7.53 -6.41 -13.07
N HIS A 188 6.71 -5.36 -12.97
CA HIS A 188 6.78 -4.17 -13.82
C HIS A 188 7.95 -3.25 -13.43
N ALA A 189 8.22 -3.06 -12.15
CA ALA A 189 9.25 -2.15 -11.66
C ALA A 189 10.68 -2.64 -11.94
N PRO A 190 11.62 -1.76 -12.35
CA PRO A 190 13.04 -2.11 -12.48
C PRO A 190 13.71 -2.37 -11.13
N ILE A 191 13.26 -1.73 -10.05
CA ILE A 191 13.77 -1.93 -8.69
C ILE A 191 12.65 -2.46 -7.81
N VAL A 192 12.92 -3.55 -7.10
CA VAL A 192 11.95 -4.24 -6.25
C VAL A 192 12.52 -4.46 -4.86
N PHE A 193 11.80 -4.03 -3.85
CA PHE A 193 11.99 -4.41 -2.47
C PHE A 193 10.89 -5.41 -2.09
N ALA A 194 11.26 -6.65 -1.86
CA ALA A 194 10.35 -7.74 -1.56
C ALA A 194 10.60 -8.34 -0.17
N ARG A 195 9.52 -8.70 0.50
CA ARG A 195 9.52 -9.46 1.74
C ARG A 195 8.43 -10.53 1.71
N ASP A 196 8.38 -11.35 2.74
CA ASP A 196 7.37 -12.37 2.98
C ASP A 196 7.04 -13.20 1.71
N ARG A 197 5.77 -13.30 1.34
CA ARG A 197 5.34 -14.12 0.20
C ARG A 197 5.79 -13.56 -1.15
N LEU A 198 5.99 -12.25 -1.26
CA LEU A 198 6.45 -11.66 -2.52
C LEU A 198 7.82 -12.20 -2.95
N ILE A 199 8.69 -12.56 -1.97
CA ILE A 199 9.99 -13.18 -2.26
C ILE A 199 9.83 -14.46 -3.10
N GLN A 200 8.91 -15.35 -2.71
CA GLN A 200 8.68 -16.60 -3.44
C GLN A 200 8.26 -16.33 -4.89
N TYR A 201 7.38 -15.35 -5.09
CA TYR A 201 6.96 -14.97 -6.44
C TYR A 201 8.09 -14.34 -7.27
N MET A 202 8.99 -13.57 -6.65
CA MET A 202 10.16 -13.04 -7.36
C MET A 202 11.09 -14.17 -7.80
N GLU A 203 11.31 -15.16 -6.95
CA GLU A 203 12.12 -16.35 -7.25
C GLU A 203 11.49 -17.19 -8.37
N GLU A 204 10.19 -17.46 -8.30
CA GLU A 204 9.44 -18.20 -9.34
C GLU A 204 9.52 -17.52 -10.72
N HIS A 205 9.56 -16.20 -10.77
CA HIS A 205 9.62 -15.41 -12.00
C HIS A 205 11.04 -15.01 -12.41
N ASN A 206 12.08 -15.49 -11.71
CA ASN A 206 13.48 -15.11 -11.91
C ASN A 206 13.69 -13.58 -11.94
N LYS A 207 12.89 -12.84 -11.15
CA LYS A 207 12.96 -11.38 -11.03
C LYS A 207 13.94 -10.99 -9.93
N SER A 208 14.89 -10.13 -10.25
CA SER A 208 15.80 -9.56 -9.25
C SER A 208 15.05 -8.68 -8.25
N TYR A 209 15.39 -8.81 -6.98
CA TYR A 209 14.80 -8.04 -5.89
C TYR A 209 15.81 -7.84 -4.76
N MET A 210 15.53 -6.90 -3.88
CA MET A 210 16.24 -6.66 -2.63
C MET A 210 15.35 -7.06 -1.46
N ARG A 211 15.91 -7.85 -0.52
CA ARG A 211 15.21 -8.19 0.73
C ARG A 211 15.23 -7.01 1.69
N TRP A 212 14.18 -6.88 2.47
CA TRP A 212 14.06 -5.84 3.49
C TRP A 212 13.23 -6.35 4.68
N ASN A 213 13.51 -5.83 5.88
CA ASN A 213 12.78 -6.11 7.11
C ASN A 213 12.01 -4.87 7.59
N ASP A 214 12.64 -3.70 7.48
CA ASP A 214 12.05 -2.40 7.82
C ASP A 214 12.48 -1.33 6.81
N PHE A 215 11.95 -0.12 6.96
CA PHE A 215 12.24 0.95 6.02
C PHE A 215 13.64 1.54 6.15
N PHE A 216 14.36 1.26 7.24
CA PHE A 216 15.78 1.60 7.33
C PHE A 216 16.59 0.83 6.31
N ASP A 217 16.32 -0.48 6.14
CA ASP A 217 17.00 -1.32 5.13
C ASP A 217 16.81 -0.74 3.72
N ILE A 218 15.57 -0.34 3.39
CA ILE A 218 15.25 0.24 2.07
C ILE A 218 16.00 1.54 1.87
N ARG A 219 15.97 2.44 2.85
CA ARG A 219 16.70 3.72 2.79
C ARG A 219 18.20 3.49 2.55
N GLU A 220 18.84 2.61 3.31
CA GLU A 220 20.26 2.34 3.18
C GLU A 220 20.64 1.77 1.81
N GLN A 221 19.82 0.84 1.29
CA GLN A 221 20.07 0.25 -0.02
C GLN A 221 19.91 1.27 -1.15
N LEU A 222 18.88 2.14 -1.08
CA LEU A 222 18.69 3.24 -2.03
C LEU A 222 19.82 4.27 -1.95
N GLN A 223 20.27 4.63 -0.73
CA GLN A 223 21.39 5.55 -0.54
C GLN A 223 22.67 5.02 -1.17
N ARG A 224 23.01 3.75 -1.01
CA ARG A 224 24.17 3.13 -1.65
C ARG A 224 24.05 3.17 -3.18
N ARG A 225 22.91 2.68 -3.69
CA ARG A 225 22.63 2.62 -5.13
C ARG A 225 22.73 3.99 -5.82
N TRP A 226 22.20 5.03 -5.21
CA TRP A 226 22.17 6.35 -5.84
C TRP A 226 23.47 7.14 -5.72
N ARG A 227 24.33 6.81 -4.74
CA ARG A 227 25.70 7.33 -4.67
C ARG A 227 26.57 6.78 -5.80
N ASP A 228 26.38 5.49 -6.12
CA ASP A 228 27.20 4.82 -7.16
C ASP A 228 26.79 5.23 -8.59
N THR A 229 25.65 5.94 -8.73
CA THR A 229 25.11 6.39 -10.03
C THR A 229 25.16 7.92 -10.21
N ALA A 230 25.68 8.67 -9.23
CA ALA A 230 25.86 10.12 -9.26
C ALA A 230 27.27 10.46 -9.76
#